data_e135b64c9d597615ec0b8e53383b1b2d
#
_entry.id   e135b64c9d597615ec0b8e53383b1b2d
#
_cell.length_a   1.000
_cell.length_b   1.000
_cell.length_c   1.000
_cell.angle_alpha   90.00
_cell.angle_beta   90.00
_cell.angle_gamma   90.00
#
_symmetry.space_group_name_H-M   'P 1'
#
loop_
_entity.id
_entity.type
_entity.pdbx_description
1 polymer ?
#
loop_
_entity_poly.entity_id
_entity_poly.type
_entity_poly.pdbx_seq_one_letter_code
_entity_poly.pdbx_strand_id
1 'polypeptide(L)'
;LLERKYDRKTKRYQINREYHQCSKHLEFIQAYFALMDIEVVENSQMGVIYLRGEQLMGEKMPKLVTLYLLVLKLIYDEQMSTVSTSVNAMTNLSEIHEKLNTYRLLKKQPSNTEIRRSLALLKRYQIVEPLDVLDELDGFSRLVIYPAIHVVLLGDDARALLNTFSEGDTEDD
;
A
#
# COMPACT_ATOMS: atom_id res chain seq x y z
N LEU A 1 7.22 -9.44 -0.30
CA LEU A 1 7.91 -9.43 -1.60
C LEU A 1 6.89 -9.39 -2.73
N LEU A 2 7.14 -8.60 -3.76
CA LEU A 2 6.36 -8.55 -4.99
C LEU A 2 7.06 -9.33 -6.09
N GLU A 3 6.30 -10.07 -6.92
CA GLU A 3 6.81 -10.77 -8.10
C GLU A 3 7.37 -9.79 -9.13
N ARG A 4 6.71 -8.66 -9.32
CA ARG A 4 7.11 -7.61 -10.25
C ARG A 4 7.14 -6.26 -9.57
N LYS A 5 8.23 -5.51 -9.77
CA LYS A 5 8.41 -4.14 -9.28
C LYS A 5 8.61 -3.19 -10.45
N TYR A 6 8.05 -1.99 -10.34
CA TYR A 6 8.29 -0.95 -11.33
C TYR A 6 9.70 -0.36 -11.15
N ASP A 7 10.47 -0.34 -12.22
CA ASP A 7 11.77 0.31 -12.28
C ASP A 7 11.65 1.68 -12.96
N ARG A 8 11.90 2.73 -12.19
CA ARG A 8 11.82 4.11 -12.68
C ARG A 8 12.86 4.44 -13.77
N LYS A 9 14.01 3.79 -13.76
CA LYS A 9 15.08 4.01 -14.74
C LYS A 9 14.67 3.47 -16.11
N THR A 10 14.19 2.24 -16.15
CA THR A 10 13.77 1.58 -17.39
C THR A 10 12.32 1.87 -17.76
N LYS A 11 11.53 2.49 -16.83
CA LYS A 11 10.08 2.73 -16.96
C LYS A 11 9.28 1.47 -17.27
N ARG A 12 9.70 0.32 -16.72
CA ARG A 12 9.10 -1.00 -16.97
C ARG A 12 8.97 -1.79 -15.66
N TYR A 13 8.02 -2.71 -15.62
CA TYR A 13 7.97 -3.71 -14.58
C TYR A 13 9.06 -4.75 -14.78
N GLN A 14 9.84 -4.99 -13.75
CA GLN A 14 10.91 -5.99 -13.73
C GLN A 14 10.55 -7.13 -12.80
N ILE A 15 10.95 -8.33 -13.20
CA ILE A 15 10.81 -9.55 -12.41
C ILE A 15 11.72 -9.47 -11.18
N ASN A 16 11.17 -9.76 -10.03
CA ASN A 16 11.90 -9.81 -8.78
C ASN A 16 12.50 -11.21 -8.56
N ARG A 17 13.80 -11.32 -8.69
CA ARG A 17 14.51 -12.58 -8.48
C ARG A 17 14.37 -13.14 -7.06
N GLU A 18 14.29 -12.26 -6.05
CA GLU A 18 14.10 -12.65 -4.66
C GLU A 18 12.73 -13.33 -4.46
N TYR A 19 11.68 -12.81 -5.10
CA TYR A 19 10.36 -13.45 -5.07
C TYR A 19 10.44 -14.89 -5.61
N HIS A 20 11.02 -15.09 -6.78
CA HIS A 20 11.12 -16.41 -7.39
C HIS A 20 11.99 -17.37 -6.59
N GLN A 21 13.05 -16.89 -5.93
CA GLN A 21 13.85 -17.73 -5.03
C GLN A 21 13.04 -18.13 -3.79
N CYS A 22 12.30 -17.20 -3.19
CA CYS A 22 11.41 -17.51 -2.06
C CYS A 22 10.31 -18.50 -2.45
N SER A 23 9.63 -18.26 -3.58
CA SER A 23 8.59 -19.15 -4.10
C SER A 23 9.11 -20.55 -4.36
N LYS A 24 10.29 -20.67 -4.98
CA LYS A 24 10.94 -21.97 -5.25
C LYS A 24 11.27 -22.75 -3.98
N HIS A 25 11.59 -22.09 -2.88
CA HIS A 25 11.97 -22.70 -1.61
C HIS A 25 10.94 -22.45 -0.50
N LEU A 26 9.67 -22.23 -0.89
CA LEU A 26 8.64 -21.77 0.01
C LEU A 26 8.43 -22.69 1.21
N GLU A 27 8.34 -23.99 1.01
CA GLU A 27 8.15 -24.99 2.08
C GLU A 27 9.27 -24.92 3.13
N PHE A 28 10.53 -24.81 2.69
CA PHE A 28 11.66 -24.68 3.60
C PHE A 28 11.60 -23.37 4.39
N ILE A 29 11.26 -22.25 3.72
CA ILE A 29 11.15 -20.95 4.35
C ILE A 29 10.00 -20.94 5.35
N GLN A 30 8.85 -21.54 5.00
CA GLN A 30 7.71 -21.69 5.90
C GLN A 30 8.07 -22.48 7.15
N ALA A 31 8.73 -23.63 7.00
CA ALA A 31 9.18 -24.45 8.14
C ALA A 31 10.16 -23.68 9.04
N TYR A 32 11.08 -22.90 8.48
CA TYR A 32 12.01 -22.08 9.23
C TYR A 32 11.31 -20.97 10.03
N PHE A 33 10.40 -20.22 9.41
CA PHE A 33 9.70 -19.14 10.07
C PHE A 33 8.64 -19.62 11.07
N ALA A 34 8.07 -20.81 10.87
CA ALA A 34 7.14 -21.43 11.81
C ALA A 34 7.75 -21.67 13.21
N LEU A 35 9.08 -21.83 13.31
CA LEU A 35 9.77 -21.92 14.60
C LEU A 35 9.68 -20.63 15.43
N MET A 36 9.33 -19.52 14.81
CA MET A 36 9.17 -18.20 15.43
C MET A 36 7.69 -17.75 15.48
N ASP A 37 6.74 -18.67 15.28
CA ASP A 37 5.32 -18.38 15.16
C ASP A 37 4.98 -17.36 14.06
N ILE A 38 5.78 -17.36 12.99
CA ILE A 38 5.58 -16.50 11.83
C ILE A 38 5.16 -17.36 10.64
N GLU A 39 4.02 -17.02 10.05
CA GLU A 39 3.52 -17.65 8.84
C GLU A 39 4.04 -16.90 7.59
N VAL A 40 4.60 -17.64 6.63
CA VAL A 40 4.97 -17.12 5.32
C VAL A 40 3.89 -17.52 4.32
N VAL A 41 3.21 -16.53 3.74
CA VAL A 41 2.09 -16.75 2.83
C VAL A 41 2.46 -16.28 1.43
N GLU A 42 2.22 -17.14 0.43
CA GLU A 42 2.28 -16.77 -0.97
C GLU A 42 0.86 -16.63 -1.54
N ASN A 43 0.58 -15.47 -2.16
CA ASN A 43 -0.56 -15.28 -3.02
C ASN A 43 -0.06 -15.18 -4.47
N SER A 44 -0.04 -16.29 -5.17
CA SER A 44 0.48 -16.40 -6.53
C SER A 44 -0.37 -15.64 -7.56
N GLN A 45 -1.69 -15.49 -7.33
CA GLN A 45 -2.58 -14.72 -8.21
C GLN A 45 -2.23 -13.23 -8.20
N MET A 46 -1.83 -12.72 -7.03
CA MET A 46 -1.42 -11.33 -6.86
C MET A 46 0.10 -11.12 -7.01
N GLY A 47 0.87 -12.21 -7.08
CA GLY A 47 2.33 -12.15 -7.13
C GLY A 47 2.94 -11.55 -5.85
N VAL A 48 2.44 -11.95 -4.67
CA VAL A 48 2.88 -11.40 -3.38
C VAL A 48 3.26 -12.50 -2.41
N ILE A 49 4.44 -12.40 -1.78
CA ILE A 49 4.83 -13.20 -0.60
C ILE A 49 4.93 -12.24 0.59
N TYR A 50 4.28 -12.59 1.70
CA TYR A 50 4.25 -11.77 2.91
C TYR A 50 4.34 -12.61 4.18
N LEU A 51 4.66 -11.94 5.28
CA LEU A 51 4.72 -12.52 6.61
C LEU A 51 3.45 -12.16 7.38
N ARG A 52 2.94 -13.12 8.15
CA ARG A 52 1.81 -12.94 9.07
C ARG A 52 2.17 -13.58 10.41
N GLY A 53 1.85 -12.92 11.52
CA GLY A 53 2.07 -13.43 12.87
C GLY A 53 1.83 -12.37 13.93
N GLU A 54 1.34 -12.78 15.09
CA GLU A 54 1.08 -11.89 16.22
C GLU A 54 2.37 -11.33 16.83
N GLN A 55 3.47 -12.06 16.71
CA GLN A 55 4.79 -11.67 17.19
C GLN A 55 5.48 -10.62 16.29
N LEU A 56 4.93 -10.35 15.11
CA LEU A 56 5.49 -9.33 14.21
C LEU A 56 5.21 -7.94 14.79
N MET A 57 6.17 -7.38 15.51
CA MET A 57 6.12 -6.00 15.99
C MET A 57 6.19 -5.05 14.80
N GLY A 58 5.05 -4.51 14.38
CA GLY A 58 4.97 -3.45 13.39
C GLY A 58 5.34 -2.10 13.99
N GLU A 59 5.92 -1.20 13.18
CA GLU A 59 6.03 0.21 13.57
C GLU A 59 4.64 0.84 13.70
N LYS A 60 4.46 1.69 14.71
CA LYS A 60 3.23 2.49 14.83
C LYS A 60 3.12 3.41 13.61
N MET A 61 2.10 3.20 12.79
CA MET A 61 1.88 4.03 11.60
C MET A 61 1.45 5.45 12.01
N PRO A 62 2.09 6.49 11.44
CA PRO A 62 1.59 7.87 11.57
C PRO A 62 0.18 8.00 11.00
N LYS A 63 -0.67 8.85 11.61
CA LYS A 63 -2.07 9.08 11.18
C LYS A 63 -2.19 9.31 9.65
N LEU A 64 -1.34 10.19 9.08
CA LEU A 64 -1.37 10.49 7.65
C LEU A 64 -1.09 9.26 6.77
N VAL A 65 -0.16 8.39 7.19
CA VAL A 65 0.16 7.14 6.47
C VAL A 65 -1.04 6.20 6.49
N THR A 66 -1.72 6.08 7.62
CA THR A 66 -2.95 5.26 7.75
C THR A 66 -4.05 5.80 6.83
N LEU A 67 -4.27 7.12 6.82
CA LEU A 67 -5.25 7.75 5.93
C LEU A 67 -4.92 7.53 4.45
N TYR A 68 -3.65 7.68 4.08
CA TYR A 68 -3.20 7.39 2.72
C TYR A 68 -3.43 5.92 2.37
N LEU A 69 -3.09 4.98 3.26
CA LEU A 69 -3.29 3.56 3.05
C LEU A 69 -4.78 3.23 2.78
N LEU A 70 -5.70 3.81 3.57
CA LEU A 70 -7.15 3.62 3.40
C LEU A 70 -7.64 4.15 2.04
N VAL A 71 -7.25 5.37 1.68
CA VAL A 71 -7.64 5.97 0.39
C VAL A 71 -7.03 5.23 -0.79
N LEU A 72 -5.76 4.85 -0.71
CA LEU A 72 -5.09 4.04 -1.74
C LEU A 72 -5.78 2.69 -1.92
N LYS A 73 -6.26 2.08 -0.83
CA LYS A 73 -7.04 0.83 -0.91
C LYS A 73 -8.35 1.02 -1.65
N LEU A 74 -9.08 2.13 -1.39
CA LEU A 74 -10.31 2.45 -2.14
C LEU A 74 -10.03 2.60 -3.63
N ILE A 75 -9.00 3.38 -3.99
CA ILE A 75 -8.61 3.60 -5.39
C ILE A 75 -8.24 2.27 -6.05
N TYR A 76 -7.48 1.44 -5.34
CA TYR A 76 -7.10 0.11 -5.82
C TYR A 76 -8.32 -0.76 -6.11
N ASP A 77 -9.27 -0.84 -5.16
CA ASP A 77 -10.48 -1.67 -5.29
C ASP A 77 -11.39 -1.16 -6.41
N GLU A 78 -11.55 0.15 -6.56
CA GLU A 78 -12.30 0.76 -7.65
C GLU A 78 -11.73 0.37 -9.02
N GLN A 79 -10.40 0.41 -9.18
CA GLN A 79 -9.75 0.05 -10.44
C GLN A 79 -9.76 -1.45 -10.69
N MET A 80 -9.62 -2.29 -9.65
CA MET A 80 -9.68 -3.75 -9.80
C MET A 80 -11.10 -4.26 -10.02
N SER A 81 -12.15 -3.51 -9.64
CA SER A 81 -13.55 -3.86 -9.93
C SER A 81 -13.92 -3.66 -11.40
N THR A 82 -13.15 -2.86 -12.13
CA THR A 82 -13.28 -2.73 -13.59
C THR A 82 -12.49 -3.84 -14.26
N VAL A 83 -12.80 -4.15 -15.54
CA VAL A 83 -12.09 -5.20 -16.30
C VAL A 83 -10.64 -4.73 -16.53
N SER A 84 -9.77 -5.06 -15.58
CA SER A 84 -8.35 -4.75 -15.66
C SER A 84 -7.54 -6.01 -15.95
N THR A 85 -6.58 -5.90 -16.87
CA THR A 85 -5.58 -6.95 -17.15
C THR A 85 -4.34 -6.84 -16.25
N SER A 86 -4.24 -5.76 -15.45
CA SER A 86 -3.13 -5.48 -14.56
C SER A 86 -3.53 -5.73 -13.10
N VAL A 87 -2.64 -6.32 -12.32
CA VAL A 87 -2.78 -6.46 -10.87
C VAL A 87 -2.34 -5.18 -10.12
N ASN A 88 -1.80 -4.20 -10.82
CA ASN A 88 -1.36 -2.92 -10.26
C ASN A 88 -2.33 -1.83 -10.66
N ALA A 89 -2.63 -0.92 -9.74
CA ALA A 89 -3.40 0.29 -9.98
C ALA A 89 -2.49 1.52 -10.12
N MET A 90 -3.01 2.59 -10.72
CA MET A 90 -2.30 3.86 -10.91
C MET A 90 -3.12 4.99 -10.31
N THR A 91 -2.45 5.95 -9.66
CA THR A 91 -3.08 7.15 -9.12
C THR A 91 -2.10 8.34 -9.16
N ASN A 92 -2.56 9.51 -8.73
CA ASN A 92 -1.75 10.70 -8.51
C ASN A 92 -2.10 11.35 -7.17
N LEU A 93 -1.28 12.31 -6.73
CA LEU A 93 -1.49 12.97 -5.43
C LEU A 93 -2.80 13.79 -5.38
N SER A 94 -3.23 14.40 -6.49
CA SER A 94 -4.49 15.13 -6.53
C SER A 94 -5.68 14.21 -6.25
N GLU A 95 -5.74 13.03 -6.87
CA GLU A 95 -6.81 12.05 -6.65
C GLU A 95 -6.84 11.56 -5.19
N ILE A 96 -5.66 11.30 -4.59
CA ILE A 96 -5.56 10.92 -3.19
C ILE A 96 -6.11 12.03 -2.29
N HIS A 97 -5.67 13.28 -2.51
CA HIS A 97 -6.10 14.42 -1.68
C HIS A 97 -7.58 14.77 -1.90
N GLU A 98 -8.10 14.63 -3.11
CA GLU A 98 -9.52 14.81 -3.40
C GLU A 98 -10.38 13.81 -2.60
N LYS A 99 -10.01 12.53 -2.60
CA LYS A 99 -10.70 11.52 -1.79
C LYS A 99 -10.58 11.79 -0.29
N LEU A 100 -9.39 12.18 0.21
CA LEU A 100 -9.21 12.58 1.60
C LEU A 100 -10.12 13.75 2.01
N ASN A 101 -10.30 14.73 1.13
CA ASN A 101 -11.19 15.87 1.33
C ASN A 101 -12.67 15.44 1.26
N THR A 102 -13.04 14.58 0.32
CA THR A 102 -14.40 14.05 0.18
C THR A 102 -14.88 13.36 1.45
N TYR A 103 -13.99 12.56 2.07
CA TYR A 103 -14.28 11.88 3.33
C TYR A 103 -14.00 12.75 4.57
N ARG A 104 -13.64 14.04 4.40
CA ARG A 104 -13.31 14.98 5.48
C ARG A 104 -12.26 14.49 6.48
N LEU A 105 -11.31 13.70 5.99
CA LEU A 105 -10.30 13.04 6.83
C LEU A 105 -9.14 13.95 7.26
N LEU A 106 -9.03 15.12 6.63
CA LEU A 106 -7.96 16.08 6.90
C LEU A 106 -8.54 17.41 7.38
N LYS A 107 -8.17 17.83 8.58
CA LYS A 107 -8.46 19.20 9.09
C LYS A 107 -7.56 20.26 8.42
N LYS A 108 -6.39 19.85 7.91
CA LYS A 108 -5.40 20.73 7.25
C LYS A 108 -4.67 19.95 6.16
N GLN A 109 -4.37 20.62 5.08
CA GLN A 109 -3.51 20.08 4.02
C GLN A 109 -2.14 19.70 4.57
N PRO A 110 -1.67 18.45 4.30
CA PRO A 110 -0.35 18.03 4.74
C PRO A 110 0.75 18.79 4.00
N SER A 111 1.84 19.05 4.68
CA SER A 111 3.03 19.66 4.08
C SER A 111 3.73 18.67 3.14
N ASN A 112 4.49 19.19 2.16
CA ASN A 112 5.28 18.36 1.25
C ASN A 112 6.24 17.40 1.98
N THR A 113 6.75 17.82 3.14
CA THR A 113 7.62 16.97 3.97
C THR A 113 6.84 15.78 4.56
N GLU A 114 5.62 16.00 5.04
CA GLU A 114 4.76 14.92 5.58
C GLU A 114 4.33 13.97 4.47
N ILE A 115 3.95 14.50 3.30
CA ILE A 115 3.62 13.70 2.12
C ILE A 115 4.79 12.81 1.73
N ARG A 116 5.98 13.39 1.60
CA ARG A 116 7.21 12.69 1.23
C ARG A 116 7.54 11.56 2.21
N ARG A 117 7.49 11.84 3.52
CA ARG A 117 7.74 10.84 4.57
C ARG A 117 6.72 9.71 4.51
N SER A 118 5.45 10.04 4.30
CA SER A 118 4.37 9.05 4.18
C SER A 118 4.55 8.15 2.97
N LEU A 119 4.84 8.72 1.80
CA LEU A 119 5.11 7.96 0.59
C LEU A 119 6.38 7.10 0.70
N ALA A 120 7.43 7.61 1.33
CA ALA A 120 8.66 6.86 1.57
C ALA A 120 8.41 5.63 2.45
N LEU A 121 7.57 5.76 3.48
CA LEU A 121 7.18 4.66 4.34
C LEU A 121 6.34 3.61 3.58
N LEU A 122 5.30 4.05 2.86
CA LEU A 122 4.47 3.15 2.04
C LEU A 122 5.28 2.44 0.94
N LYS A 123 6.27 3.12 0.36
CA LYS A 123 7.21 2.52 -0.59
C LYS A 123 8.08 1.45 0.08
N ARG A 124 8.58 1.70 1.28
CA ARG A 124 9.38 0.72 2.05
C ARG A 124 8.60 -0.58 2.28
N TYR A 125 7.31 -0.47 2.54
CA TYR A 125 6.41 -1.62 2.68
C TYR A 125 5.89 -2.18 1.35
N GLN A 126 6.39 -1.67 0.22
CA GLN A 126 5.99 -2.12 -1.12
C GLN A 126 4.48 -1.99 -1.38
N ILE A 127 3.85 -0.98 -0.81
CA ILE A 127 2.44 -0.63 -1.06
C ILE A 127 2.33 0.26 -2.28
N VAL A 128 3.25 1.23 -2.42
CA VAL A 128 3.29 2.14 -3.57
C VAL A 128 4.70 2.24 -4.15
N GLU A 129 4.77 2.64 -5.43
CA GLU A 129 6.00 3.13 -6.07
C GLU A 129 5.72 4.50 -6.69
N PRO A 130 6.29 5.59 -6.16
CA PRO A 130 6.27 6.89 -6.82
C PRO A 130 7.01 6.82 -8.15
N LEU A 131 6.37 7.26 -9.23
CA LEU A 131 6.98 7.30 -10.58
C LEU A 131 7.85 8.54 -10.76
N ASP A 132 7.46 9.61 -10.09
CA ASP A 132 8.13 10.91 -10.13
C ASP A 132 9.08 11.08 -8.95
N VAL A 133 9.94 12.10 -8.98
CA VAL A 133 10.95 12.33 -7.95
C VAL A 133 10.28 12.85 -6.68
N LEU A 134 10.54 12.21 -5.54
CA LEU A 134 9.91 12.57 -4.26
C LEU A 134 10.26 13.99 -3.77
N ASP A 135 11.31 14.59 -4.29
CA ASP A 135 11.72 15.96 -3.91
C ASP A 135 10.96 17.04 -4.67
N GLU A 136 10.31 16.69 -5.79
CA GLU A 136 9.57 17.60 -6.67
C GLU A 136 8.08 17.21 -6.77
N LEU A 137 7.48 16.81 -5.63
CA LEU A 137 6.08 16.38 -5.60
C LEU A 137 5.12 17.54 -5.84
N ASP A 138 4.21 17.30 -6.77
CA ASP A 138 3.03 18.12 -7.06
C ASP A 138 1.76 17.27 -7.12
N GLY A 139 0.60 17.89 -7.38
CA GLY A 139 -0.67 17.19 -7.51
C GLY A 139 -0.69 16.15 -8.64
N PHE A 140 0.12 16.30 -9.68
CA PHE A 140 0.18 15.41 -10.83
C PHE A 140 1.19 14.27 -10.64
N SER A 141 1.96 14.27 -9.54
CA SER A 141 2.93 13.22 -9.22
C SER A 141 2.24 11.86 -9.13
N ARG A 142 2.69 10.94 -9.98
CA ARG A 142 2.06 9.64 -10.21
C ARG A 142 2.62 8.56 -9.30
N LEU A 143 1.76 7.62 -8.97
CA LEU A 143 2.06 6.50 -8.10
C LEU A 143 1.51 5.20 -8.70
N VAL A 144 2.28 4.12 -8.61
CA VAL A 144 1.77 2.76 -8.78
C VAL A 144 1.35 2.26 -7.42
N ILE A 145 0.15 1.67 -7.33
CA ILE A 145 -0.33 0.96 -6.15
C ILE A 145 -0.14 -0.53 -6.42
N TYR A 146 0.60 -1.21 -5.55
CA TYR A 146 0.85 -2.63 -5.67
C TYR A 146 -0.21 -3.49 -4.99
N PRO A 147 -0.40 -4.75 -5.43
CA PRO A 147 -1.39 -5.67 -4.86
C PRO A 147 -1.12 -6.01 -3.38
N ALA A 148 0.06 -5.72 -2.86
CA ALA A 148 0.37 -5.83 -1.43
C ALA A 148 -0.63 -5.05 -0.54
N ILE A 149 -1.25 -3.99 -1.05
CA ILE A 149 -2.27 -3.22 -0.32
C ILE A 149 -3.50 -4.08 0.03
N HIS A 150 -3.85 -5.04 -0.82
CA HIS A 150 -4.97 -5.95 -0.58
C HIS A 150 -4.71 -6.93 0.58
N VAL A 151 -3.43 -7.25 0.82
CA VAL A 151 -3.01 -8.11 1.93
C VAL A 151 -3.03 -7.35 3.27
N VAL A 152 -2.70 -6.05 3.25
CA VAL A 152 -2.64 -5.21 4.46
C VAL A 152 -4.03 -4.82 4.95
N LEU A 153 -4.97 -4.59 4.02
CA LEU A 153 -6.35 -4.20 4.32
C LEU A 153 -7.32 -5.07 3.52
N LEU A 154 -8.12 -5.86 4.20
CA LEU A 154 -9.24 -6.58 3.60
C LEU A 154 -10.36 -5.60 3.23
N GLY A 155 -11.05 -5.83 2.09
CA GLY A 155 -11.87 -4.82 1.41
C GLY A 155 -12.91 -4.10 2.27
N ASP A 156 -13.68 -4.84 3.07
CA ASP A 156 -14.77 -4.25 3.87
C ASP A 156 -14.25 -3.44 5.07
N ASP A 157 -13.08 -3.79 5.60
CA ASP A 157 -12.47 -3.11 6.75
C ASP A 157 -12.04 -1.67 6.40
N ALA A 158 -11.58 -1.44 5.18
CA ALA A 158 -11.11 -0.11 4.76
C ALA A 158 -12.25 0.91 4.72
N ARG A 159 -13.43 0.53 4.21
CA ARG A 159 -14.62 1.40 4.15
C ARG A 159 -15.19 1.65 5.55
N ALA A 160 -15.27 0.60 6.37
CA ALA A 160 -15.73 0.71 7.76
C ALA A 160 -14.84 1.67 8.56
N LEU A 161 -13.52 1.53 8.46
CA LEU A 161 -12.56 2.42 9.10
C LEU A 161 -12.67 3.88 8.61
N LEU A 162 -12.83 4.11 7.31
CA LEU A 162 -13.02 5.46 6.77
C LEU A 162 -14.27 6.13 7.33
N ASN A 163 -15.38 5.41 7.40
CA ASN A 163 -16.63 5.93 7.99
C ASN A 163 -16.44 6.27 9.47
N THR A 164 -15.78 5.41 10.25
CA THR A 164 -15.47 5.67 11.65
C THR A 164 -14.61 6.92 11.86
N PHE A 165 -13.62 7.14 10.98
CA PHE A 165 -12.80 8.35 11.03
C PHE A 165 -13.56 9.62 10.64
N SER A 166 -14.53 9.52 9.72
CA SER A 166 -15.36 10.66 9.31
C SER A 166 -16.41 11.05 10.35
N GLU A 167 -16.91 10.09 11.15
CA GLU A 167 -17.90 10.31 12.20
C GLU A 167 -17.27 10.80 13.51
N GLY A 168 -16.07 10.31 13.85
CA GLY A 168 -15.39 10.67 15.10
C GLY A 168 -14.85 12.11 15.18
N ASP A 169 -14.75 12.82 14.06
CA ASP A 169 -14.34 14.24 14.02
C ASP A 169 -15.54 15.21 14.23
N THR A 170 -16.76 14.69 14.39
CA THR A 170 -17.98 15.50 14.63
C THR A 170 -18.35 15.64 16.11
N GLU A 171 -17.70 14.92 17.04
CA GLU A 171 -18.02 14.97 18.47
C GLU A 171 -17.11 15.88 19.31
N ASP A 172 -16.10 16.53 18.71
CA ASP A 172 -15.14 17.42 19.42
C ASP A 172 -15.28 18.92 18.98
N ASP A 173 -16.49 19.42 18.77
CA ASP A 173 -16.79 20.88 18.67
C ASP A 173 -17.68 21.37 19.83
#